data_ce130c14ee6716f32959c41dcf9a97d2
#
_entry.id   ce130c14ee6716f32959c41dcf9a97d2
#
_cell.length_a   1.000
_cell.length_b   1.000
_cell.length_c   1.000
_cell.angle_alpha   90.00
_cell.angle_beta   90.00
_cell.angle_gamma   90.00
#
_symmetry.space_group_name_H-M   'P 1'
#
loop_
_entity.id
_entity.type
_entity.pdbx_description
1 polymer ?
#
loop_
_entity_poly.entity_id
_entity_poly.type
_entity_poly.pdbx_seq_one_letter_code
_entity_poly.pdbx_strand_id
1 'polypeptide(L)'
;MVRLIMGLKGSGKTKKLVDLVKKAAEEEHGDVVCIERDKNLTFNIPYTARLIYASEYGIKTNTLLRGFISGLHAGNYDITHIFIDGVHKMMDDTSNEAIAALLAWLDSFSAKESVDFTLSLSVDPATAPESVTKYCI
;
A
#
# COMPACT_ATOMS: atom_id res chain seq x y z
N MET A 1 8.09 -4.93 -7.42
CA MET A 1 7.92 -3.54 -7.92
C MET A 1 7.08 -2.75 -6.95
N VAL A 2 7.47 -1.52 -6.67
CA VAL A 2 6.72 -0.60 -5.81
C VAL A 2 6.22 0.57 -6.64
N ARG A 3 4.92 0.85 -6.54
CA ARG A 3 4.27 1.99 -7.24
C ARG A 3 3.53 2.86 -6.24
N LEU A 4 3.62 4.17 -6.41
CA LEU A 4 3.06 5.15 -5.49
C LEU A 4 2.11 6.09 -6.24
N ILE A 5 0.89 6.22 -5.70
CA ILE A 5 -0.10 7.19 -6.16
C ILE A 5 -0.07 8.36 -5.18
N MET A 6 0.43 9.51 -5.63
CA MET A 6 0.52 10.71 -4.81
C MET A 6 -0.47 11.77 -5.28
N GLY A 7 -0.88 12.61 -4.38
CA GLY A 7 -1.72 13.76 -4.63
C GLY A 7 -2.30 14.30 -3.34
N LEU A 8 -2.84 15.50 -3.39
CA LEU A 8 -3.54 16.09 -2.26
C LEU A 8 -4.90 15.40 -2.06
N LYS A 9 -5.49 15.59 -0.88
CA LYS A 9 -6.82 15.07 -0.59
C LYS A 9 -7.82 15.52 -1.65
N GLY A 10 -8.64 14.58 -2.15
CA GLY A 10 -9.63 14.86 -3.19
C GLY A 10 -9.09 14.78 -4.62
N SER A 11 -7.86 14.35 -4.84
CA SER A 11 -7.25 14.23 -6.18
C SER A 11 -7.59 12.94 -6.94
N GLY A 12 -8.44 12.07 -6.37
CA GLY A 12 -8.85 10.83 -7.01
C GLY A 12 -7.92 9.64 -6.78
N LYS A 13 -7.04 9.70 -5.80
CA LYS A 13 -6.07 8.61 -5.49
C LYS A 13 -6.76 7.29 -5.17
N THR A 14 -7.79 7.32 -4.33
CA THR A 14 -8.51 6.13 -3.91
C THR A 14 -9.18 5.44 -5.09
N LYS A 15 -9.82 6.20 -5.97
CA LYS A 15 -10.46 5.66 -7.18
C LYS A 15 -9.42 4.97 -8.07
N LYS A 16 -8.29 5.60 -8.29
CA LYS A 16 -7.19 5.04 -9.08
C LYS A 16 -6.67 3.74 -8.47
N LEU A 17 -6.48 3.72 -7.14
CA LEU A 17 -6.04 2.53 -6.44
C LEU A 17 -7.05 1.39 -6.56
N VAL A 18 -8.34 1.68 -6.36
CA VAL A 18 -9.42 0.68 -6.49
C VAL A 18 -9.46 0.08 -7.89
N ASP A 19 -9.32 0.91 -8.93
CA ASP A 19 -9.29 0.43 -10.31
C ASP A 19 -8.11 -0.53 -10.54
N LEU A 20 -6.95 -0.23 -9.95
CA LEU A 20 -5.78 -1.11 -10.02
C LEU A 20 -5.96 -2.41 -9.23
N VAL A 21 -6.66 -2.37 -8.10
CA VAL A 21 -7.02 -3.59 -7.35
C VAL A 21 -7.91 -4.50 -8.18
N LYS A 22 -8.92 -3.94 -8.82
CA LYS A 22 -9.83 -4.71 -9.70
C LYS A 22 -9.07 -5.37 -10.83
N LYS A 23 -8.17 -4.64 -11.47
CA LYS A 23 -7.33 -5.18 -12.54
C LYS A 23 -6.43 -6.31 -12.05
N ALA A 24 -5.75 -6.12 -10.93
CA ALA A 24 -4.88 -7.14 -10.34
C ALA A 24 -5.66 -8.40 -9.97
N ALA A 25 -6.85 -8.24 -9.38
CA ALA A 25 -7.70 -9.36 -9.00
C ALA A 25 -8.15 -10.21 -10.20
N GLU A 26 -8.28 -9.59 -11.38
CA GLU A 26 -8.63 -10.30 -12.60
C GLU A 26 -7.42 -10.95 -13.30
N GLU A 27 -6.27 -10.29 -13.28
CA GLU A 27 -5.11 -10.64 -14.11
C GLU A 27 -4.04 -11.44 -13.40
N GLU A 28 -3.88 -11.27 -12.08
CA GLU A 28 -2.81 -11.94 -11.33
C GLU A 28 -3.22 -13.33 -10.92
N HIS A 29 -2.25 -14.25 -10.96
CA HIS A 29 -2.48 -15.65 -10.58
C HIS A 29 -2.48 -15.87 -9.07
N GLY A 30 -1.83 -14.99 -8.33
CA GLY A 30 -1.74 -15.08 -6.87
C GLY A 30 -2.81 -14.28 -6.17
N ASP A 31 -2.73 -14.29 -4.84
CA ASP A 31 -3.67 -13.57 -3.99
C ASP A 31 -3.37 -12.08 -3.98
N VAL A 32 -4.42 -11.27 -4.05
CA VAL A 32 -4.35 -9.81 -3.96
C VAL A 32 -4.90 -9.37 -2.61
N VAL A 33 -4.15 -8.54 -1.92
CA VAL A 33 -4.52 -7.98 -0.61
C VAL A 33 -4.64 -6.47 -0.72
N CYS A 34 -5.68 -5.90 -0.12
CA CYS A 34 -5.87 -4.45 -0.01
C CYS A 34 -5.99 -4.07 1.45
N ILE A 35 -5.14 -3.18 1.91
CA ILE A 35 -5.12 -2.68 3.29
C ILE A 35 -5.60 -1.23 3.29
N GLU A 36 -6.59 -0.92 4.13
CA GLU A 36 -6.98 0.45 4.43
C GLU A 36 -7.12 0.61 5.95
N ARG A 37 -7.12 1.87 6.43
CA ARG A 37 -7.24 2.09 7.88
C ARG A 37 -8.61 1.71 8.41
N ASP A 38 -9.67 2.21 7.78
CA ASP A 38 -11.05 2.06 8.22
C ASP A 38 -11.97 1.60 7.09
N LYS A 39 -13.21 1.28 7.39
CA LYS A 39 -14.20 0.70 6.45
C LYS A 39 -14.75 1.73 5.45
N ASN A 40 -13.97 2.10 4.44
CA ASN A 40 -14.40 3.01 3.38
C ASN A 40 -14.55 2.33 2.01
N LEU A 41 -13.80 1.26 1.74
CA LEU A 41 -13.72 0.65 0.42
C LEU A 41 -14.48 -0.67 0.28
N THR A 42 -15.22 -1.11 1.31
CA THR A 42 -15.85 -2.43 1.39
C THR A 42 -16.63 -2.81 0.13
N PHE A 43 -17.41 -1.88 -0.44
CA PHE A 43 -18.25 -2.16 -1.61
C PHE A 43 -17.53 -1.95 -2.94
N ASN A 44 -16.32 -1.40 -2.94
CA ASN A 44 -15.58 -1.07 -4.15
C ASN A 44 -14.50 -2.11 -4.47
N ILE A 45 -14.13 -2.93 -3.49
CA ILE A 45 -13.10 -3.96 -3.64
C ILE A 45 -13.78 -5.28 -4.00
N PRO A 46 -13.35 -5.99 -5.07
CA PRO A 46 -13.91 -7.29 -5.42
C PRO A 46 -13.65 -8.32 -4.32
N TYR A 47 -14.59 -9.22 -4.10
CA TYR A 47 -14.48 -10.24 -3.04
C TYR A 47 -13.28 -11.19 -3.24
N THR A 48 -12.74 -11.26 -4.45
CA THR A 48 -11.54 -12.06 -4.77
C THR A 48 -10.27 -11.44 -4.21
N ALA A 49 -10.29 -10.15 -3.83
CA ALA A 49 -9.20 -9.51 -3.13
C ALA A 49 -9.47 -9.51 -1.62
N ARG A 50 -8.47 -9.82 -0.82
CA ARG A 50 -8.59 -9.78 0.64
C ARG A 50 -8.53 -8.33 1.11
N LEU A 51 -9.61 -7.84 1.70
CA LEU A 51 -9.67 -6.49 2.28
C LEU A 51 -9.38 -6.56 3.77
N ILE A 52 -8.42 -5.77 4.23
CA ILE A 52 -7.97 -5.73 5.64
C ILE A 52 -8.08 -4.30 6.16
N TYR A 53 -8.67 -4.15 7.35
CA TYR A 53 -8.77 -2.87 8.04
C TYR A 53 -7.67 -2.78 9.09
N ALA A 54 -6.69 -1.91 8.88
CA ALA A 54 -5.54 -1.76 9.77
C ALA A 54 -5.93 -1.39 11.21
N SER A 55 -7.01 -0.61 11.38
CA SER A 55 -7.51 -0.21 12.69
C SER A 55 -7.95 -1.39 13.55
N GLU A 56 -8.43 -2.48 12.95
CA GLU A 56 -8.84 -3.69 13.66
C GLU A 56 -7.66 -4.46 14.27
N TYR A 57 -6.45 -4.20 13.78
CA TYR A 57 -5.22 -4.89 14.21
C TYR A 57 -4.23 -3.96 14.89
N GLY A 58 -4.65 -2.73 15.19
CA GLY A 58 -3.80 -1.76 15.88
C GLY A 58 -2.59 -1.27 15.08
N ILE A 59 -2.65 -1.34 13.76
CA ILE A 59 -1.54 -0.94 12.90
C ILE A 59 -1.55 0.58 12.74
N LYS A 60 -0.69 1.26 13.51
CA LYS A 60 -0.61 2.72 13.56
C LYS A 60 0.80 3.27 13.71
N THR A 61 1.80 2.42 13.54
CA THR A 61 3.21 2.84 13.56
C THR A 61 3.94 2.24 12.36
N ASN A 62 5.05 2.86 11.99
CA ASN A 62 5.89 2.40 10.88
C ASN A 62 6.43 0.99 11.14
N THR A 63 6.82 0.71 12.38
CA THR A 63 7.32 -0.61 12.77
C THR A 63 6.24 -1.68 12.70
N LEU A 64 5.05 -1.39 13.22
CA LEU A 64 3.92 -2.33 13.18
C LEU A 64 3.49 -2.61 11.74
N LEU A 65 3.47 -1.60 10.90
CA LEU A 65 3.10 -1.78 9.48
C LEU A 65 4.07 -2.74 8.77
N ARG A 66 5.37 -2.57 8.98
CA ARG A 66 6.38 -3.47 8.39
C ARG A 66 6.21 -4.90 8.92
N GLY A 67 6.01 -5.06 10.21
CA GLY A 67 5.78 -6.36 10.83
C GLY A 67 4.52 -7.04 10.30
N PHE A 68 3.46 -6.26 10.12
CA PHE A 68 2.22 -6.79 9.58
C PHE A 68 2.36 -7.29 8.13
N ILE A 69 3.04 -6.53 7.28
CA ILE A 69 3.33 -6.92 5.90
C ILE A 69 4.17 -8.20 5.87
N SER A 70 5.20 -8.26 6.70
CA SER A 70 6.05 -9.45 6.81
C SER A 70 5.25 -10.67 7.26
N GLY A 71 4.36 -10.48 8.24
CA GLY A 71 3.49 -11.55 8.77
C GLY A 71 2.46 -12.04 7.73
N LEU A 72 1.89 -11.13 6.96
CA LEU A 72 0.98 -11.50 5.86
C LEU A 72 1.67 -12.43 4.88
N HIS A 73 2.86 -12.05 4.42
CA HIS A 73 3.62 -12.87 3.48
C HIS A 73 4.06 -14.20 4.11
N ALA A 74 4.53 -14.18 5.35
CA ALA A 74 4.94 -15.39 6.04
C ALA A 74 3.79 -16.39 6.20
N GLY A 75 2.56 -15.88 6.36
CA GLY A 75 1.36 -16.70 6.48
C GLY A 75 0.73 -17.13 5.15
N ASN A 76 1.12 -16.49 4.04
CA ASN A 76 0.56 -16.78 2.72
C ASN A 76 1.55 -16.40 1.62
N TYR A 77 2.34 -17.37 1.17
CA TYR A 77 3.31 -17.18 0.08
C TYR A 77 2.66 -16.99 -1.30
N ASP A 78 1.36 -17.19 -1.42
CA ASP A 78 0.63 -17.02 -2.68
C ASP A 78 0.27 -15.56 -2.96
N ILE A 79 0.49 -14.65 -2.03
CA ILE A 79 0.25 -13.21 -2.23
C ILE A 79 1.22 -12.69 -3.31
N THR A 80 0.67 -12.08 -4.36
CA THR A 80 1.44 -11.47 -5.44
C THR A 80 1.40 -9.94 -5.43
N HIS A 81 0.38 -9.35 -4.78
CA HIS A 81 0.22 -7.90 -4.76
C HIS A 81 -0.43 -7.43 -3.46
N ILE A 82 0.16 -6.44 -2.84
CA ILE A 82 -0.41 -5.76 -1.67
C ILE A 82 -0.65 -4.29 -2.02
N PHE A 83 -1.90 -3.87 -1.91
CA PHE A 83 -2.33 -2.48 -2.06
C PHE A 83 -2.52 -1.87 -0.69
N ILE A 84 -2.10 -0.62 -0.50
CA ILE A 84 -2.28 0.09 0.77
C ILE A 84 -2.87 1.47 0.48
N ASP A 85 -4.13 1.68 0.84
CA ASP A 85 -4.80 2.97 0.65
C ASP A 85 -4.53 3.90 1.83
N GLY A 86 -3.98 5.07 1.53
CA GLY A 86 -3.69 6.06 2.56
C GLY A 86 -2.63 5.59 3.55
N VAL A 87 -1.47 5.14 3.07
CA VAL A 87 -0.41 4.58 3.91
C VAL A 87 0.01 5.51 5.05
N HIS A 88 -0.03 6.82 4.84
CA HIS A 88 0.30 7.83 5.86
C HIS A 88 -0.61 7.74 7.11
N LYS A 89 -1.82 7.23 6.96
CA LYS A 89 -2.77 7.06 8.07
C LYS A 89 -2.40 5.91 9.02
N MET A 90 -1.49 5.05 8.61
CA MET A 90 -1.02 3.87 9.37
C MET A 90 0.38 4.08 9.93
N MET A 91 0.93 5.29 9.80
CA MET A 91 2.29 5.65 10.19
C MET A 91 2.26 6.62 11.37
N ASP A 92 3.21 6.49 12.28
CA ASP A 92 3.42 7.44 13.38
C ASP A 92 4.42 8.55 13.02
N ASP A 93 5.30 8.30 12.06
CA ASP A 93 6.23 9.28 11.49
C ASP A 93 5.98 9.35 9.98
N THR A 94 5.50 10.51 9.51
CA THR A 94 5.20 10.77 8.10
C THR A 94 6.16 11.79 7.49
N SER A 95 7.34 11.97 8.09
CA SER A 95 8.40 12.79 7.50
C SER A 95 8.83 12.22 6.14
N ASN A 96 9.43 13.06 5.31
CA ASN A 96 9.97 12.61 4.02
C ASN A 96 10.97 11.48 4.19
N GLU A 97 11.81 11.54 5.23
CA GLU A 97 12.79 10.51 5.54
C GLU A 97 12.11 9.18 5.90
N ALA A 98 11.06 9.23 6.72
CA ALA A 98 10.34 8.02 7.15
C ALA A 98 9.59 7.39 5.97
N ILE A 99 8.95 8.19 5.13
CA ILE A 99 8.26 7.72 3.93
C ILE A 99 9.26 7.10 2.95
N ALA A 100 10.38 7.76 2.69
CA ALA A 100 11.43 7.24 1.82
C ALA A 100 12.00 5.92 2.35
N ALA A 101 12.20 5.81 3.67
CA ALA A 101 12.69 4.59 4.30
C ALA A 101 11.68 3.44 4.16
N LEU A 102 10.38 3.71 4.32
CA LEU A 102 9.35 2.70 4.11
C LEU A 102 9.33 2.22 2.66
N LEU A 103 9.38 3.13 1.70
CA LEU A 103 9.37 2.77 0.28
C LEU A 103 10.60 1.95 -0.11
N ALA A 104 11.78 2.31 0.40
CA ALA A 104 13.01 1.55 0.18
C ALA A 104 12.92 0.15 0.79
N TRP A 105 12.34 0.02 1.98
CA TRP A 105 12.11 -1.27 2.63
C TRP A 105 11.15 -2.14 1.81
N LEU A 106 10.05 -1.56 1.33
CA LEU A 106 9.09 -2.26 0.47
C LEU A 106 9.74 -2.69 -0.85
N ASP A 107 10.60 -1.86 -1.42
CA ASP A 107 11.29 -2.18 -2.67
C ASP A 107 12.22 -3.39 -2.51
N SER A 108 12.97 -3.42 -1.40
CA SER A 108 13.82 -4.57 -1.06
C SER A 108 12.99 -5.83 -0.80
N PHE A 109 11.88 -5.70 -0.08
CA PHE A 109 10.96 -6.80 0.19
C PHE A 109 10.37 -7.34 -1.12
N SER A 110 9.93 -6.46 -1.99
CA SER A 110 9.37 -6.80 -3.31
C SER A 110 10.35 -7.59 -4.16
N ALA A 111 11.59 -7.15 -4.22
CA ALA A 111 12.64 -7.82 -4.99
C ALA A 111 12.96 -9.21 -4.42
N LYS A 112 13.00 -9.34 -3.09
CA LYS A 112 13.33 -10.59 -2.41
C LYS A 112 12.19 -11.61 -2.47
N GLU A 113 10.95 -11.17 -2.25
CA GLU A 113 9.81 -12.07 -2.04
C GLU A 113 8.85 -12.14 -3.24
N SER A 114 9.13 -11.42 -4.31
CA SER A 114 8.29 -11.38 -5.52
C SER A 114 6.85 -10.94 -5.25
N VAL A 115 6.70 -9.91 -4.42
CA VAL A 115 5.41 -9.30 -4.12
C VAL A 115 5.42 -7.87 -4.63
N ASP A 116 4.43 -7.48 -5.40
CA ASP A 116 4.27 -6.09 -5.84
C ASP A 116 3.50 -5.28 -4.78
N PHE A 117 3.85 -4.00 -4.67
CA PHE A 117 3.19 -3.06 -3.78
C PHE A 117 2.68 -1.86 -4.57
N THR A 118 1.45 -1.45 -4.29
CA THR A 118 0.87 -0.20 -4.81
C THR A 118 0.24 0.55 -3.64
N LEU A 119 0.69 1.78 -3.41
CA LEU A 119 0.28 2.58 -2.26
C LEU A 119 -0.32 3.89 -2.71
N SER A 120 -1.24 4.45 -1.93
CA SER A 120 -1.65 5.84 -2.06
C SER A 120 -1.15 6.66 -0.88
N LEU A 121 -0.76 7.90 -1.14
CA LEU A 121 -0.17 8.81 -0.17
C LEU A 121 -0.68 10.22 -0.40
N SER A 122 -1.30 10.83 0.62
CA SER A 122 -1.77 12.23 0.56
C SER A 122 -0.63 13.18 0.90
N VAL A 123 0.19 13.48 -0.10
CA VAL A 123 1.30 14.44 -0.03
C VAL A 123 1.35 15.17 -1.37
N ASP A 124 1.72 16.45 -1.34
CA ASP A 124 1.90 17.22 -2.56
C ASP A 124 3.14 16.71 -3.31
N PRO A 125 2.99 16.18 -4.53
CA PRO A 125 4.13 15.69 -5.31
C PRO A 125 5.19 16.75 -5.58
N ALA A 126 4.79 18.03 -5.65
CA ALA A 126 5.71 19.14 -5.92
C ALA A 126 6.71 19.39 -4.78
N THR A 127 6.39 18.98 -3.56
CA THR A 127 7.24 19.18 -2.37
C THR A 127 7.96 17.92 -1.91
N ALA A 128 7.66 16.77 -2.50
CA ALA A 128 8.27 15.51 -2.11
C ALA A 128 9.64 15.33 -2.76
N PRO A 129 10.63 14.73 -2.04
CA PRO A 129 11.95 14.49 -2.61
C PRO A 129 11.93 13.35 -3.64
N GLU A 130 12.98 13.27 -4.46
CA GLU A 130 13.12 12.23 -5.47
C GLU A 130 13.09 10.81 -4.88
N SER A 131 13.63 10.64 -3.68
CA SER A 131 13.61 9.36 -2.96
C SER A 131 12.20 8.82 -2.72
N VAL A 132 11.19 9.68 -2.83
CA VAL A 132 9.76 9.33 -2.77
C VAL A 132 9.14 9.34 -4.16
N THR A 133 9.33 10.41 -4.92
CA THR A 133 8.66 10.59 -6.23
C THR A 133 9.11 9.61 -7.29
N LYS A 134 10.29 9.01 -7.16
CA LYS A 134 10.77 7.98 -8.12
C LYS A 134 9.85 6.76 -8.21
N TYR A 135 8.98 6.53 -7.23
CA TYR A 135 8.01 5.42 -7.25
C TYR A 135 6.66 5.81 -7.84
N CYS A 136 6.44 7.10 -8.15
CA CYS A 136 5.14 7.59 -8.61
C CYS A 136 4.75 7.07 -9.99
N ILE A 137 3.46 6.82 -10.11
CA ILE A 137 2.82 6.45 -11.38
C ILE A 137 1.80 7.48 -11.79
#